data_ec24ff6819051c4bcca3d8575c9b4e92
#
_entry.id   ec24ff6819051c4bcca3d8575c9b4e92
#
_cell.length_a   1.000
_cell.length_b   1.000
_cell.length_c   1.000
_cell.angle_alpha   90.00
_cell.angle_beta   90.00
_cell.angle_gamma   90.00
#
_symmetry.space_group_name_H-M   'P 1'
#
loop_
_entity.id
_entity.type
_entity.pdbx_description
1 polymer ?
#
loop_
_entity_poly.entity_id
_entity_poly.type
_entity_poly.pdbx_seq_one_letter_code
_entity_poly.pdbx_strand_id
1 'polypeptide(L)'
;MRHRHGLRKLNRTSSHRAAMFRNMANALLRHEAIKTTLPKAKELRKVVEPLITIGKSPTLANKRLAFNRLRDREIVVKLFAEIGPRYASRPGGYCRILKWGFRQGDNAPMALMELV
;
A
#
# COMPACT_ATOMS: atom_id res chain seq x y z
N MET A 1 -10.56 24.86 8.14
CA MET A 1 -9.64 24.36 7.12
C MET A 1 -8.76 23.26 7.71
N ARG A 2 -8.62 22.16 6.98
CA ARG A 2 -7.89 20.99 7.48
C ARG A 2 -6.44 21.02 7.02
N HIS A 3 -5.57 21.63 7.79
CA HIS A 3 -4.15 21.63 7.50
C HIS A 3 -3.54 20.27 7.88
N ARG A 4 -2.68 19.73 7.03
CA ARG A 4 -1.94 18.48 7.26
C ARG A 4 -2.80 17.22 7.33
N HIS A 5 -4.04 17.29 6.84
CA HIS A 5 -4.89 16.12 6.70
C HIS A 5 -4.69 15.52 5.31
N GLY A 6 -3.69 14.64 5.19
CA GLY A 6 -3.30 14.08 3.91
C GLY A 6 -4.16 12.92 3.44
N LEU A 7 -5.08 12.39 4.27
CA LEU A 7 -5.83 11.19 3.94
C LEU A 7 -7.25 11.52 3.48
N ARG A 8 -7.67 10.86 2.40
CA ARG A 8 -9.07 10.88 1.95
C ARG A 8 -9.91 9.99 2.86
N LYS A 9 -11.10 10.44 3.23
CA LYS A 9 -12.00 9.67 4.09
C LYS A 9 -12.68 8.52 3.37
N LEU A 10 -12.95 8.66 2.07
CA LEU A 10 -13.57 7.63 1.24
C LEU A 10 -14.91 7.14 1.79
N ASN A 11 -15.66 8.05 2.46
CA ASN A 11 -16.96 7.77 3.09
C ASN A 11 -16.92 6.59 4.08
N ARG A 12 -15.83 6.45 4.82
CA ARG A 12 -15.66 5.36 5.79
C ARG A 12 -15.19 5.88 7.13
N THR A 13 -15.50 5.13 8.19
CA THR A 13 -14.96 5.41 9.53
C THR A 13 -13.45 5.20 9.56
N SER A 14 -12.79 5.77 10.56
CA SER A 14 -11.33 5.61 10.71
C SER A 14 -10.91 4.15 10.82
N SER A 15 -11.63 3.36 11.63
CA SER A 15 -11.31 1.95 11.80
C SER A 15 -11.54 1.14 10.52
N HIS A 16 -12.63 1.42 9.80
CA HIS A 16 -12.91 0.77 8.52
C HIS A 16 -11.85 1.12 7.50
N ARG A 17 -11.44 2.39 7.45
CA ARG A 17 -10.39 2.85 6.53
C ARG A 17 -9.07 2.15 6.80
N ALA A 18 -8.68 2.07 8.07
CA ALA A 18 -7.43 1.41 8.46
C ALA A 18 -7.44 -0.07 8.07
N ALA A 19 -8.55 -0.78 8.32
CA ALA A 19 -8.68 -2.18 7.95
C ALA A 19 -8.65 -2.37 6.43
N MET A 20 -9.33 -1.50 5.70
CA MET A 20 -9.34 -1.55 4.23
C MET A 20 -7.93 -1.40 3.66
N PHE A 21 -7.18 -0.38 4.11
CA PHE A 21 -5.83 -0.16 3.60
C PHE A 21 -4.85 -1.25 4.03
N ARG A 22 -5.03 -1.81 5.22
CA ARG A 22 -4.24 -2.97 5.65
C ARG A 22 -4.44 -4.15 4.69
N ASN A 23 -5.69 -4.46 4.39
CA ASN A 23 -6.00 -5.56 3.47
C ASN A 23 -5.50 -5.29 2.07
N MET A 24 -5.62 -4.06 1.59
CA MET A 24 -5.12 -3.68 0.27
C MET A 24 -3.59 -3.73 0.21
N ALA A 25 -2.91 -3.29 1.27
CA ALA A 25 -1.46 -3.36 1.33
C ALA A 25 -0.98 -4.81 1.29
N ASN A 26 -1.63 -5.70 2.04
CA ASN A 26 -1.31 -7.12 2.01
C ASN A 26 -1.52 -7.70 0.61
N ALA A 27 -2.62 -7.35 -0.05
CA ALA A 27 -2.90 -7.82 -1.40
C ALA A 27 -1.87 -7.31 -2.41
N LEU A 28 -1.49 -6.04 -2.33
CA LEU A 28 -0.50 -5.46 -3.23
C LEU A 28 0.86 -6.12 -3.04
N LEU A 29 1.30 -6.31 -1.81
CA LEU A 29 2.59 -6.94 -1.54
C LEU A 29 2.59 -8.42 -1.91
N ARG A 30 1.45 -9.11 -1.77
CA ARG A 30 1.33 -10.52 -2.13
C ARG A 30 1.34 -10.72 -3.64
N HIS A 31 0.52 -9.98 -4.37
CA HIS A 31 0.33 -10.17 -5.82
C HIS A 31 1.17 -9.23 -6.67
N GLU A 32 1.74 -8.20 -6.07
CA GLU A 32 2.56 -7.15 -6.68
C GLU A 32 1.81 -6.27 -7.69
N ALA A 33 0.54 -6.54 -7.92
CA ALA A 33 -0.35 -5.70 -8.72
C ALA A 33 -1.79 -5.93 -8.28
N ILE A 34 -2.54 -4.84 -8.11
CA ILE A 34 -3.97 -4.94 -7.80
C ILE A 34 -4.75 -3.92 -8.62
N LYS A 35 -6.01 -4.26 -8.91
CA LYS A 35 -6.94 -3.35 -9.58
C LYS A 35 -7.90 -2.78 -8.54
N THR A 36 -8.00 -1.47 -8.48
CA THR A 36 -8.85 -0.78 -7.50
C THR A 36 -9.31 0.55 -8.06
N THR A 37 -10.08 1.31 -7.29
CA THR A 37 -10.45 2.67 -7.72
C THR A 37 -9.24 3.59 -7.62
N LEU A 38 -9.22 4.62 -8.48
CA LEU A 38 -8.11 5.55 -8.53
C LEU A 38 -7.87 6.28 -7.19
N PRO A 39 -8.90 6.79 -6.49
CA PRO A 39 -8.67 7.42 -5.19
C PRO A 39 -8.07 6.48 -4.15
N LYS A 40 -8.53 5.23 -4.12
CA LYS A 40 -7.97 4.24 -3.18
C LYS A 40 -6.51 3.96 -3.49
N ALA A 41 -6.15 3.83 -4.78
CA ALA A 41 -4.77 3.60 -5.18
C ALA A 41 -3.86 4.74 -4.74
N LYS A 42 -4.32 5.98 -4.92
CA LYS A 42 -3.55 7.16 -4.52
C LYS A 42 -3.30 7.21 -3.02
N GLU A 43 -4.29 6.84 -2.22
CA GLU A 43 -4.13 6.81 -0.76
C GLU A 43 -3.31 5.61 -0.31
N LEU A 44 -3.46 4.46 -0.99
CA LEU A 44 -2.69 3.26 -0.64
C LEU A 44 -1.19 3.48 -0.79
N ARG A 45 -0.77 4.29 -1.76
CA ARG A 45 0.65 4.62 -1.93
C ARG A 45 1.26 5.16 -0.64
N LYS A 46 0.53 6.01 0.08
CA LYS A 46 0.99 6.61 1.34
C LYS A 46 1.17 5.58 2.45
N VAL A 47 0.52 4.44 2.34
CA VAL A 47 0.61 3.34 3.31
C VAL A 47 1.73 2.38 2.94
N VAL A 48 1.82 2.01 1.67
CA VAL A 48 2.71 0.93 1.21
C VAL A 48 4.15 1.41 1.06
N GLU A 49 4.38 2.59 0.52
CA GLU A 49 5.75 3.04 0.27
C GLU A 49 6.59 3.16 1.55
N PRO A 50 6.07 3.70 2.65
CA PRO A 50 6.82 3.66 3.91
C PRO A 50 7.13 2.25 4.40
N LEU A 51 6.21 1.29 4.17
CA LEU A 51 6.45 -0.11 4.55
C LEU A 51 7.60 -0.72 3.75
N ILE A 52 7.69 -0.44 2.47
CA ILE A 52 8.79 -0.93 1.63
C ILE A 52 10.11 -0.32 2.11
N THR A 53 10.10 0.96 2.46
CA THR A 53 11.30 1.60 3.02
C THR A 53 11.75 0.91 4.30
N ILE A 54 10.82 0.57 5.20
CA ILE A 54 11.11 -0.20 6.41
C ILE A 54 11.69 -1.57 6.05
N GLY A 55 11.16 -2.19 5.01
CA GLY A 55 11.60 -3.52 4.56
C GLY A 55 13.03 -3.59 4.06
N LYS A 56 13.64 -2.45 3.75
CA LYS A 56 15.04 -2.41 3.32
C LYS A 56 16.03 -2.69 4.45
N SER A 57 15.60 -2.49 5.70
CA SER A 57 16.46 -2.63 6.88
C SER A 57 15.88 -3.70 7.80
N PRO A 58 16.39 -4.95 7.76
CA PRO A 58 15.76 -6.08 8.43
C PRO A 58 16.10 -6.20 9.91
N THR A 59 15.92 -5.10 10.64
CA THR A 59 16.12 -5.13 12.09
C THR A 59 14.87 -5.71 12.77
N LEU A 60 15.06 -6.20 14.01
CA LEU A 60 13.94 -6.73 14.78
C LEU A 60 12.86 -5.68 15.01
N ALA A 61 13.27 -4.44 15.31
CA ALA A 61 12.33 -3.33 15.50
C ALA A 61 11.49 -3.09 14.24
N ASN A 62 12.12 -3.08 13.06
CA ASN A 62 11.41 -2.88 11.80
C ASN A 62 10.47 -4.03 11.48
N LYS A 63 10.87 -5.28 11.77
CA LYS A 63 9.99 -6.43 11.56
C LYS A 63 8.76 -6.38 12.46
N ARG A 64 8.92 -5.97 13.70
CA ARG A 64 7.80 -5.79 14.63
C ARG A 64 6.87 -4.68 14.17
N LEU A 65 7.42 -3.57 13.69
CA LEU A 65 6.63 -2.45 13.19
C LEU A 65 5.83 -2.86 11.96
N ALA A 66 6.46 -3.56 11.00
CA ALA A 66 5.77 -4.02 9.80
C ALA A 66 4.65 -5.00 10.15
N PHE A 67 4.91 -5.94 11.07
CA PHE A 67 3.87 -6.87 11.51
C PHE A 67 2.72 -6.13 12.19
N ASN A 68 3.03 -5.12 13.00
CA ASN A 68 1.99 -4.35 13.66
C ASN A 68 1.06 -3.66 12.65
N ARG A 69 1.60 -3.23 11.52
CA ARG A 69 0.82 -2.55 10.48
C ARG A 69 0.09 -3.51 9.54
N LEU A 70 0.73 -4.61 9.17
CA LEU A 70 0.18 -5.55 8.18
C LEU A 70 -0.61 -6.70 8.79
N ARG A 71 -0.21 -7.17 9.96
CA ARG A 71 -0.87 -8.29 10.66
C ARG A 71 -0.92 -9.58 9.85
N ASP A 72 0.02 -9.77 8.91
CA ASP A 72 0.13 -10.96 8.08
C ASP A 72 1.59 -11.39 8.05
N ARG A 73 1.88 -12.51 8.70
CA ARG A 73 3.26 -12.99 8.85
C ARG A 73 3.91 -13.29 7.50
N GLU A 74 3.19 -13.94 6.60
CA GLU A 74 3.73 -14.30 5.28
C GLU A 74 4.14 -13.07 4.48
N ILE A 75 3.32 -12.03 4.53
CA ILE A 75 3.61 -10.79 3.82
C ILE A 75 4.81 -10.08 4.46
N VAL A 76 4.92 -10.10 5.78
CA VAL A 76 6.07 -9.51 6.47
C VAL A 76 7.36 -10.24 6.07
N VAL A 77 7.33 -11.57 6.02
CA VAL A 77 8.47 -12.35 5.56
C VAL A 77 8.84 -11.96 4.14
N LYS A 78 7.87 -11.89 3.22
CA LYS A 78 8.11 -11.49 1.85
C LYS A 78 8.69 -10.08 1.76
N LEU A 79 8.18 -9.16 2.58
CA LEU A 79 8.64 -7.77 2.59
C LEU A 79 10.14 -7.68 2.87
N PHE A 80 10.63 -8.39 3.87
CA PHE A 80 12.04 -8.32 4.25
C PHE A 80 12.94 -9.24 3.44
N ALA A 81 12.41 -10.38 2.94
CA ALA A 81 13.20 -11.33 2.18
C ALA A 81 13.33 -10.99 0.70
N GLU A 82 12.28 -10.43 0.09
CA GLU A 82 12.23 -10.20 -1.35
C GLU A 82 12.06 -8.74 -1.74
N ILE A 83 11.05 -8.08 -1.20
CA ILE A 83 10.67 -6.73 -1.66
C ILE A 83 11.68 -5.69 -1.21
N GLY A 84 12.05 -5.70 0.07
CA GLY A 84 13.05 -4.78 0.59
C GLY A 84 14.37 -4.83 -0.18
N PRO A 85 14.97 -6.02 -0.32
CA PRO A 85 16.20 -6.15 -1.12
C PRO A 85 16.05 -5.72 -2.58
N ARG A 86 14.89 -5.99 -3.19
CA ARG A 86 14.63 -5.59 -4.57
C ARG A 86 14.77 -4.08 -4.76
N TYR A 87 14.37 -3.29 -3.79
CA TYR A 87 14.38 -1.83 -3.87
C TYR A 87 15.49 -1.19 -3.04
N ALA A 88 16.49 -1.95 -2.65
CA ALA A 88 17.56 -1.46 -1.76
C ALA A 88 18.23 -0.20 -2.29
N SER A 89 18.42 -0.09 -3.61
CA SER A 89 19.08 1.06 -4.23
C SER A 89 18.13 2.15 -4.71
N ARG A 90 16.81 1.94 -4.58
CA ARG A 90 15.81 2.91 -5.03
C ARG A 90 15.37 3.76 -3.84
N PRO A 91 15.49 5.09 -3.90
CA PRO A 91 15.20 5.95 -2.73
C PRO A 91 13.71 6.21 -2.50
N GLY A 92 12.83 5.70 -3.35
CA GLY A 92 11.38 5.88 -3.24
C GLY A 92 10.72 5.54 -4.56
N GLY A 93 9.41 5.84 -4.68
CA GLY A 93 8.69 5.58 -5.92
C GLY A 93 8.60 4.10 -6.26
N TYR A 94 8.29 3.28 -5.27
CA TYR A 94 8.23 1.82 -5.46
C TYR A 94 6.96 1.35 -6.14
N CYS A 95 5.94 2.20 -6.19
CA CYS A 95 4.64 1.87 -6.74
C CYS A 95 4.33 2.71 -7.96
N ARG A 96 3.61 2.12 -8.90
CA ARG A 96 3.14 2.82 -10.09
C ARG A 96 1.62 2.66 -10.18
N ILE A 97 0.93 3.74 -10.52
CA ILE A 97 -0.53 3.75 -10.70
C ILE A 97 -0.82 4.03 -12.16
N LEU A 98 -1.48 3.08 -12.82
CA LEU A 98 -1.90 3.22 -14.22
C LEU A 98 -3.42 3.37 -14.25
N LYS A 99 -3.90 4.41 -14.92
CA LYS A 99 -5.35 4.62 -15.07
C LYS A 99 -5.92 3.52 -15.95
N TRP A 100 -7.03 2.93 -15.53
CA TRP A 100 -7.62 1.76 -16.18
C TRP A 100 -9.01 2.03 -16.76
N GLY A 101 -9.45 3.27 -16.88
CA GLY A 101 -10.77 3.60 -17.37
C GLY A 101 -11.79 3.67 -16.25
N PHE A 102 -13.01 3.29 -16.55
CA PHE A 102 -14.14 3.45 -15.63
C PHE A 102 -14.86 2.13 -15.43
N ARG A 103 -15.36 1.94 -14.21
CA ARG A 103 -16.06 0.72 -13.83
C ARG A 103 -17.50 0.77 -14.37
N GLN A 104 -17.99 -0.36 -14.89
CA GLN A 104 -19.38 -0.47 -15.27
C GLN A 104 -20.27 -0.38 -14.03
N GLY A 105 -21.43 0.25 -14.21
CA GLY A 105 -22.41 0.42 -13.15
C GLY A 105 -22.36 1.80 -12.52
N ASP A 106 -21.29 2.12 -11.81
CA ASP A 106 -21.17 3.39 -11.09
C ASP A 106 -20.19 4.38 -11.73
N ASN A 107 -19.57 4.00 -12.84
CA ASN A 107 -18.63 4.85 -13.59
C ASN A 107 -17.44 5.33 -12.73
N ALA A 108 -17.07 4.57 -11.72
CA ALA A 108 -15.93 4.93 -10.85
C ALA A 108 -14.62 4.84 -11.65
N PRO A 109 -13.71 5.83 -11.49
CA PRO A 109 -12.40 5.75 -12.16
C PRO A 109 -11.58 4.62 -11.53
N MET A 110 -11.06 3.74 -12.38
CA MET A 110 -10.28 2.57 -11.95
C MET A 110 -8.81 2.76 -12.23
N ALA A 111 -7.99 2.02 -11.49
CA ALA A 111 -6.55 2.05 -11.64
C ALA A 111 -5.95 0.67 -11.40
N LEU A 112 -4.86 0.39 -12.08
CA LEU A 112 -3.97 -0.72 -11.76
C LEU A 112 -2.82 -0.15 -10.95
N MET A 113 -2.64 -0.64 -9.74
CA MET A 113 -1.52 -0.26 -8.89
C MET A 113 -0.55 -1.42 -8.83
N GLU A 114 0.71 -1.17 -9.11
CA GLU A 114 1.71 -2.24 -9.16
C GLU A 114 3.04 -1.79 -8.57
N LEU A 115 3.82 -2.76 -8.13
CA LEU A 115 5.21 -2.53 -7.74
C LEU A 115 6.03 -2.40 -9.02
N VAL A 116 6.91 -1.43 -9.04
CA VAL A 116 7.75 -1.13 -10.22
C VAL A 116 8.81 -2.20 -10.46
#